data_d79819a3962c4262ef04ae9718dc91da
#
_entry.id   d79819a3962c4262ef04ae9718dc91da
#
_cell.length_a   1.000
_cell.length_b   1.000
_cell.length_c   1.000
_cell.angle_alpha   90.00
_cell.angle_beta   90.00
_cell.angle_gamma   90.00
#
_symmetry.space_group_name_H-M   'P 1'
#
loop_
_entity.id
_entity.type
_entity.pdbx_description
1 polymer ?
#
loop_
_entity_poly.entity_id
_entity_poly.type
_entity_poly.pdbx_seq_one_letter_code
_entity_poly.pdbx_strand_id
1 'polypeptide(L)'
;MQTDDDIIVYRLAAGCDLSDVEEGKIYLGKVQGFATFGMFVQLNDRIKGLVHKTSMKAEHKEKDSVLVRVRQIRPNGNIDLEEQLIKIYQVQQVERMSTTVRIADLPTKLGKSVAVEGEVAQIKQTSGPTIFTIVDESGTQNVAAFVEAGVRAYPEIELNMIVKVIGEVMMRNNQLQIESDAISALSGDAEVAVRTRIEQALDARAEPEQIKPLVKSEVLDALMPEMRKVAKIIRKAVFTAQPIILRHHADADGICSAVAIEQAVVSLIRESGGDFDADYFLFKRAPSKAPFYEIEDITRDLDFALKDHVRFGQKMPLVILTDNGSTEEDEPSYKIASVYDIPFVVIDHHHPDATIDKYLIGHVNPYHVGGDFGVTAGMLGTEVARLINPSVEQHIKHLPAIAGVGDRSEAPERALYLDLVRDQYSEQACKDIALALDYEQFWLRFNDGREIVKDVLNLVGNKERHTKLVNLLVEGANTMIEDQMSACMPHVVSRTLPNGAHLFLIDVEIHAHKFTFPPPGKTSGEVHDRLCKQNEGKPVVTIGFGPDFGVLRSRGVHMNIPRMVRELHNEVPGGGISGGGHLVVGSIKFVEGMRDVVLEALIKKISEASVQQ
;
A
#
# COMPACT_ATOMS: atom_id res chain seq x y z
N MET A 1 70.69 6.37 -15.45
CA MET A 1 69.83 5.41 -16.16
C MET A 1 68.64 5.21 -15.22
N GLN A 2 67.51 5.88 -15.46
CA GLN A 2 66.26 5.57 -14.79
C GLN A 2 65.76 4.25 -15.45
N THR A 3 65.51 3.27 -14.65
CA THR A 3 64.95 2.00 -15.08
C THR A 3 63.52 2.22 -15.56
N ASP A 4 63.15 1.67 -16.71
CA ASP A 4 61.83 1.79 -17.36
C ASP A 4 60.65 1.20 -16.54
N ASP A 5 60.88 0.72 -15.31
CA ASP A 5 59.91 0.06 -14.46
C ASP A 5 59.07 0.97 -13.56
N ASP A 6 59.28 2.30 -13.56
CA ASP A 6 58.69 3.25 -12.61
C ASP A 6 57.72 4.28 -13.24
N ILE A 7 57.23 4.07 -14.47
CA ILE A 7 56.28 5.02 -15.06
C ILE A 7 54.88 4.78 -14.56
N ILE A 8 54.36 5.73 -13.77
CA ILE A 8 52.98 5.71 -13.28
C ILE A 8 52.07 6.40 -14.29
N VAL A 9 51.05 5.71 -14.72
CA VAL A 9 49.94 6.23 -15.53
C VAL A 9 48.70 6.33 -14.65
N TYR A 10 48.12 7.52 -14.62
CA TYR A 10 46.92 7.76 -13.79
C TYR A 10 45.68 7.45 -14.58
N ARG A 11 44.70 6.79 -13.93
CA ARG A 11 43.36 6.59 -14.45
C ARG A 11 42.37 7.30 -13.52
N LEU A 12 41.67 8.29 -14.06
CA LEU A 12 40.66 9.01 -13.29
C LEU A 12 39.43 8.11 -13.08
N ALA A 13 39.00 7.96 -11.84
CA ALA A 13 37.73 7.32 -11.51
C ALA A 13 36.55 8.24 -11.89
N ALA A 14 35.39 7.67 -12.02
CA ALA A 14 34.16 8.44 -12.08
C ALA A 14 34.02 9.32 -10.83
N GLY A 15 33.57 10.56 -11.00
CA GLY A 15 33.49 11.54 -9.89
C GLY A 15 34.71 12.46 -9.74
N CYS A 16 35.84 12.17 -10.41
CA CYS A 16 36.94 13.14 -10.51
C CYS A 16 36.54 14.32 -11.40
N ASP A 17 36.94 15.52 -11.01
CA ASP A 17 36.75 16.74 -11.78
C ASP A 17 38.11 17.35 -12.24
N LEU A 18 38.03 18.51 -12.84
CA LEU A 18 39.22 19.18 -13.38
C LEU A 18 40.29 19.47 -12.31
N SER A 19 39.91 19.61 -11.03
CA SER A 19 40.85 19.84 -9.93
C SER A 19 41.69 18.61 -9.58
N ASP A 20 41.24 17.41 -10.02
CA ASP A 20 41.95 16.14 -9.81
C ASP A 20 42.93 15.83 -10.94
N VAL A 21 43.03 16.72 -11.96
CA VAL A 21 43.94 16.60 -13.09
C VAL A 21 45.17 17.51 -12.85
N GLU A 22 46.33 16.90 -12.93
CA GLU A 22 47.58 17.63 -12.72
C GLU A 22 48.38 17.76 -14.01
N GLU A 23 48.91 18.97 -14.28
CA GLU A 23 49.81 19.20 -15.40
C GLU A 23 51.10 18.37 -15.26
N GLY A 24 51.58 17.84 -16.38
CA GLY A 24 52.77 16.99 -16.44
C GLY A 24 52.54 15.51 -16.18
N LYS A 25 51.43 15.13 -15.53
CA LYS A 25 51.06 13.71 -15.32
C LYS A 25 50.54 13.05 -16.58
N ILE A 26 50.68 11.72 -16.65
CA ILE A 26 50.23 10.92 -17.77
C ILE A 26 48.94 10.18 -17.36
N TYR A 27 47.90 10.31 -18.17
CA TYR A 27 46.60 9.72 -17.94
C TYR A 27 46.26 8.69 -19.03
N LEU A 28 45.53 7.65 -18.64
CA LEU A 28 44.88 6.73 -19.55
C LEU A 28 43.53 7.32 -19.94
N GLY A 29 43.34 7.57 -21.23
CA GLY A 29 42.09 8.06 -21.78
C GLY A 29 41.56 7.21 -22.94
N LYS A 30 40.38 7.56 -23.44
CA LYS A 30 39.77 6.97 -24.64
C LYS A 30 39.56 8.03 -25.70
N VAL A 31 39.83 7.67 -26.95
CA VAL A 31 39.55 8.57 -28.09
C VAL A 31 38.05 8.72 -28.26
N GLN A 32 37.55 9.95 -28.14
CA GLN A 32 36.11 10.27 -28.28
C GLN A 32 35.75 10.63 -29.73
N GLY A 33 36.67 11.24 -30.47
CA GLY A 33 36.44 11.64 -31.85
C GLY A 33 37.59 12.49 -32.40
N PHE A 34 37.51 12.87 -33.66
CA PHE A 34 38.54 13.61 -34.40
C PHE A 34 37.99 14.90 -34.94
N ALA A 35 38.87 15.93 -34.95
CA ALA A 35 38.65 17.20 -35.63
C ALA A 35 39.78 17.47 -36.62
N THR A 36 39.63 18.48 -37.48
CA THR A 36 40.67 18.87 -38.45
C THR A 36 42.00 19.25 -37.83
N PHE A 37 41.97 19.65 -36.55
CA PHE A 37 43.14 20.15 -35.78
C PHE A 37 43.67 19.14 -34.73
N GLY A 38 43.01 17.97 -34.53
CA GLY A 38 43.48 16.97 -33.56
C GLY A 38 42.41 15.95 -33.18
N MET A 39 42.72 15.17 -32.12
CA MET A 39 41.78 14.20 -31.54
C MET A 39 41.36 14.62 -30.14
N PHE A 40 40.08 14.39 -29.82
CA PHE A 40 39.57 14.54 -28.47
C PHE A 40 39.74 13.23 -27.71
N VAL A 41 40.34 13.35 -26.52
CA VAL A 41 40.56 12.21 -25.62
C VAL A 41 39.79 12.47 -24.34
N GLN A 42 38.93 11.53 -23.99
CA GLN A 42 38.16 11.50 -22.77
C GLN A 42 38.99 10.82 -21.67
N LEU A 43 39.25 11.54 -20.56
CA LEU A 43 39.99 11.03 -19.41
C LEU A 43 39.05 10.33 -18.39
N ASN A 44 37.83 10.86 -18.25
CA ASN A 44 36.68 10.22 -17.60
C ASN A 44 35.39 10.81 -18.19
N ASP A 45 34.22 10.47 -17.66
CA ASP A 45 32.92 10.86 -18.23
C ASP A 45 32.68 12.39 -18.31
N ARG A 46 33.39 13.17 -17.52
CA ARG A 46 33.28 14.65 -17.46
C ARG A 46 34.47 15.40 -18.04
N ILE A 47 35.63 14.76 -18.09
CA ILE A 47 36.88 15.42 -18.43
C ILE A 47 37.38 14.97 -19.78
N LYS A 48 37.53 15.91 -20.69
CA LYS A 48 38.10 15.67 -22.01
C LYS A 48 39.16 16.71 -22.33
N GLY A 49 40.13 16.31 -23.10
CA GLY A 49 41.17 17.20 -23.59
C GLY A 49 41.45 17.01 -25.09
N LEU A 50 42.21 17.89 -25.64
CA LEU A 50 42.58 17.89 -27.04
C LEU A 50 44.06 17.49 -27.21
N VAL A 51 44.33 16.46 -27.98
CA VAL A 51 45.66 16.18 -28.53
C VAL A 51 45.72 16.82 -29.90
N HIS A 52 46.55 17.88 -30.04
CA HIS A 52 46.72 18.54 -31.32
C HIS A 52 47.36 17.61 -32.35
N LYS A 53 47.01 17.78 -33.63
CA LYS A 53 47.50 16.94 -34.73
C LYS A 53 49.05 16.80 -34.76
N THR A 54 49.77 17.85 -34.36
CA THR A 54 51.24 17.85 -34.27
C THR A 54 51.77 17.05 -33.07
N SER A 55 50.92 16.72 -32.10
CA SER A 55 51.29 15.98 -30.88
C SER A 55 50.77 14.53 -30.90
N MET A 56 50.10 14.12 -31.97
CA MET A 56 49.74 12.74 -32.24
C MET A 56 50.96 11.96 -32.70
N LYS A 57 51.15 10.75 -32.16
CA LYS A 57 52.30 9.87 -32.44
C LYS A 57 51.91 8.57 -33.12
N ALA A 58 50.62 8.26 -33.20
CA ALA A 58 50.08 7.10 -33.88
C ALA A 58 48.72 7.40 -34.52
N GLU A 59 48.24 6.52 -35.40
CA GLU A 59 46.88 6.54 -35.92
C GLU A 59 45.94 5.79 -34.96
N HIS A 60 44.80 6.40 -34.67
CA HIS A 60 43.80 5.85 -33.76
C HIS A 60 42.43 5.82 -34.40
N LYS A 61 41.55 4.99 -33.81
CA LYS A 61 40.10 4.96 -34.06
C LYS A 61 39.34 5.46 -32.83
N GLU A 62 38.11 5.82 -33.03
CA GLU A 62 37.22 6.11 -31.91
C GLU A 62 37.15 4.93 -30.94
N LYS A 63 37.11 5.21 -29.65
CA LYS A 63 37.14 4.27 -28.53
C LYS A 63 38.49 3.62 -28.24
N ASP A 64 39.55 3.86 -29.02
CA ASP A 64 40.87 3.36 -28.68
C ASP A 64 41.36 3.93 -27.35
N SER A 65 42.06 3.12 -26.56
CA SER A 65 42.72 3.55 -25.35
C SER A 65 44.05 4.20 -25.70
N VAL A 66 44.31 5.40 -25.18
CA VAL A 66 45.55 6.18 -25.44
C VAL A 66 46.15 6.71 -24.15
N LEU A 67 47.46 6.79 -24.09
CA LEU A 67 48.16 7.46 -23.00
C LEU A 67 48.44 8.90 -23.41
N VAL A 68 48.02 9.84 -22.55
CA VAL A 68 48.18 11.26 -22.80
C VAL A 68 48.77 11.98 -21.61
N ARG A 69 49.74 12.85 -21.84
CA ARG A 69 50.31 13.77 -20.83
C ARG A 69 49.54 15.08 -20.86
N VAL A 70 49.13 15.59 -19.70
CA VAL A 70 48.52 16.90 -19.57
C VAL A 70 49.64 17.95 -19.73
N ARG A 71 49.57 18.74 -20.80
CA ARG A 71 50.51 19.84 -21.05
C ARG A 71 50.13 21.11 -20.31
N GLN A 72 48.84 21.45 -20.40
CA GLN A 72 48.30 22.65 -19.80
C GLN A 72 46.80 22.54 -19.58
N ILE A 73 46.33 23.07 -18.45
CA ILE A 73 44.92 23.30 -18.16
C ILE A 73 44.67 24.79 -18.33
N ARG A 74 43.88 25.15 -19.34
CA ARG A 74 43.59 26.56 -19.66
C ARG A 74 42.57 27.15 -18.68
N PRO A 75 42.56 28.50 -18.46
CA PRO A 75 41.58 29.12 -17.56
C PRO A 75 40.10 28.88 -17.90
N ASN A 76 39.80 28.53 -19.16
CA ASN A 76 38.46 28.19 -19.62
C ASN A 76 38.11 26.70 -19.42
N GLY A 77 38.92 25.92 -18.73
CA GLY A 77 38.72 24.51 -18.45
C GLY A 77 39.15 23.55 -19.56
N ASN A 78 39.64 24.04 -20.70
CA ASN A 78 40.16 23.19 -21.77
C ASN A 78 41.52 22.60 -21.40
N ILE A 79 41.76 21.32 -21.73
CA ILE A 79 43.00 20.62 -21.43
C ILE A 79 43.76 20.36 -22.73
N ASP A 80 44.98 20.83 -22.80
CA ASP A 80 45.89 20.50 -23.87
C ASP A 80 46.67 19.22 -23.52
N LEU A 81 46.56 18.22 -24.36
CA LEU A 81 47.12 16.88 -24.18
C LEU A 81 48.23 16.62 -25.21
N GLU A 82 49.20 15.78 -24.83
CA GLU A 82 50.22 15.24 -25.70
C GLU A 82 50.22 13.71 -25.61
N GLU A 83 50.12 13.03 -26.75
CA GLU A 83 50.17 11.57 -26.79
C GLU A 83 51.51 11.02 -26.31
N GLN A 84 51.48 9.91 -25.54
CA GLN A 84 52.65 9.21 -25.06
C GLN A 84 52.64 7.76 -25.55
N LEU A 85 53.76 7.29 -26.10
CA LEU A 85 53.94 5.88 -26.51
C LEU A 85 54.80 5.14 -25.48
N ILE A 86 54.13 4.65 -24.41
CA ILE A 86 54.80 3.92 -23.34
C ILE A 86 54.26 2.49 -23.33
N LYS A 87 55.17 1.50 -23.33
CA LYS A 87 54.82 0.09 -23.41
C LYS A 87 54.71 -0.59 -22.04
N ILE A 88 55.49 -0.12 -21.07
CA ILE A 88 55.53 -0.71 -19.74
C ILE A 88 55.21 0.42 -18.73
N TYR A 89 54.15 0.28 -17.99
CA TYR A 89 53.72 1.25 -16.99
C TYR A 89 52.84 0.58 -15.94
N GLN A 90 52.74 1.21 -14.75
CA GLN A 90 51.79 0.83 -13.71
C GLN A 90 50.61 1.79 -13.76
N VAL A 91 49.39 1.28 -13.63
CA VAL A 91 48.18 2.09 -13.57
C VAL A 91 47.84 2.38 -12.12
N GLN A 92 47.82 3.66 -11.77
CA GLN A 92 47.33 4.13 -10.47
C GLN A 92 45.98 4.80 -10.67
N GLN A 93 44.96 4.29 -9.96
CA GLN A 93 43.65 4.92 -9.98
C GLN A 93 43.66 6.18 -9.10
N VAL A 94 43.16 7.28 -9.65
CA VAL A 94 42.88 8.52 -8.90
C VAL A 94 41.44 8.51 -8.52
N GLU A 95 41.16 8.43 -7.23
CA GLU A 95 39.83 8.51 -6.69
C GLU A 95 39.65 9.82 -5.93
N ARG A 96 38.57 10.53 -6.23
CA ARG A 96 38.20 11.68 -5.43
C ARG A 96 37.62 11.18 -4.11
N MET A 97 38.19 11.57 -2.99
CA MET A 97 37.63 11.33 -1.67
C MET A 97 36.41 12.23 -1.49
N SER A 98 35.25 11.80 -2.02
CA SER A 98 33.98 12.42 -1.69
C SER A 98 33.56 12.03 -0.28
N THR A 99 33.22 13.00 0.54
CA THR A 99 32.71 12.71 1.90
C THR A 99 31.37 12.03 1.78
N THR A 100 31.26 10.82 2.33
CA THR A 100 29.97 10.14 2.46
C THR A 100 29.07 10.93 3.41
N VAL A 101 27.88 11.28 2.95
CA VAL A 101 26.86 12.04 3.70
C VAL A 101 25.57 11.25 3.75
N ARG A 102 24.75 11.50 4.77
CA ARG A 102 23.41 10.93 4.85
C ARG A 102 22.45 11.71 3.96
N ILE A 103 21.40 11.03 3.49
CA ILE A 103 20.34 11.63 2.67
C ILE A 103 19.70 12.83 3.39
N ALA A 104 19.45 12.74 4.70
CA ALA A 104 18.91 13.85 5.48
C ALA A 104 19.78 15.13 5.49
N ASP A 105 21.07 15.01 5.23
CA ASP A 105 22.00 16.13 5.23
C ASP A 105 22.12 16.82 3.86
N LEU A 106 21.56 16.22 2.79
CA LEU A 106 21.62 16.72 1.41
C LEU A 106 21.11 18.15 1.20
N PRO A 107 20.03 18.62 1.87
CA PRO A 107 19.58 20.01 1.72
C PRO A 107 20.66 21.04 2.03
N THR A 108 21.62 20.71 2.90
CA THR A 108 22.76 21.59 3.24
C THR A 108 23.92 21.49 2.24
N LYS A 109 23.82 20.61 1.25
CA LYS A 109 24.86 20.28 0.28
C LYS A 109 24.56 20.73 -1.15
N LEU A 110 23.54 21.56 -1.34
CA LEU A 110 23.14 22.04 -2.67
C LEU A 110 24.33 22.61 -3.45
N GLY A 111 24.50 22.20 -4.70
CA GLY A 111 25.59 22.56 -5.59
C GLY A 111 26.94 21.89 -5.23
N LYS A 112 26.95 20.90 -4.34
CA LYS A 112 28.17 20.18 -3.95
C LYS A 112 28.15 18.74 -4.42
N SER A 113 29.33 18.23 -4.80
CA SER A 113 29.50 16.79 -5.03
C SER A 113 29.59 16.05 -3.70
N VAL A 114 28.83 14.97 -3.57
CA VAL A 114 28.73 14.14 -2.37
C VAL A 114 28.82 12.66 -2.75
N ALA A 115 29.09 11.83 -1.75
CA ALA A 115 28.84 10.39 -1.84
C ALA A 115 27.68 10.02 -0.90
N VAL A 116 26.78 9.15 -1.38
CA VAL A 116 25.69 8.55 -0.59
C VAL A 116 25.78 7.05 -0.73
N GLU A 117 25.61 6.33 0.37
CA GLU A 117 25.53 4.86 0.39
C GLU A 117 24.13 4.46 0.82
N GLY A 118 23.49 3.55 0.06
CA GLY A 118 22.12 3.15 0.36
C GLY A 118 21.65 1.97 -0.47
N GLU A 119 20.41 1.53 -0.20
CA GLU A 119 19.72 0.47 -0.93
C GLU A 119 18.93 1.05 -2.10
N VAL A 120 18.97 0.36 -3.24
CA VAL A 120 18.15 0.70 -4.42
C VAL A 120 16.72 0.22 -4.19
N ALA A 121 15.80 1.15 -3.93
CA ALA A 121 14.38 0.86 -3.67
C ALA A 121 13.53 0.88 -4.95
N GLN A 122 13.91 1.66 -5.97
CA GLN A 122 13.20 1.77 -7.24
C GLN A 122 14.16 2.12 -8.38
N ILE A 123 13.83 1.67 -9.60
CA ILE A 123 14.57 2.01 -10.82
C ILE A 123 13.57 2.37 -11.92
N LYS A 124 13.40 3.65 -12.19
CA LYS A 124 12.45 4.17 -13.18
C LYS A 124 13.18 4.67 -14.42
N GLN A 125 12.93 4.06 -15.58
CA GLN A 125 13.41 4.61 -16.85
C GLN A 125 12.44 5.69 -17.34
N THR A 126 12.95 6.89 -17.55
CA THR A 126 12.19 7.99 -18.16
C THR A 126 12.53 8.13 -19.64
N SER A 127 11.90 9.07 -20.34
CA SER A 127 12.32 9.48 -21.69
C SER A 127 13.69 10.19 -21.73
N GLY A 128 14.22 10.57 -20.58
CA GLY A 128 15.53 11.18 -20.36
C GLY A 128 16.40 10.25 -19.50
N PRO A 129 16.75 10.66 -18.26
CA PRO A 129 17.59 9.87 -17.38
C PRO A 129 16.90 8.62 -16.84
N THR A 130 17.70 7.68 -16.36
CA THR A 130 17.24 6.65 -15.41
C THR A 130 17.21 7.27 -14.02
N ILE A 131 16.09 7.12 -13.31
CA ILE A 131 15.96 7.58 -11.92
C ILE A 131 16.06 6.37 -11.00
N PHE A 132 17.04 6.39 -10.11
CA PHE A 132 17.20 5.44 -9.02
C PHE A 132 16.68 6.08 -7.74
N THR A 133 15.81 5.41 -7.01
CA THR A 133 15.42 5.82 -5.66
C THR A 133 16.31 5.08 -4.67
N ILE A 134 17.10 5.81 -3.92
CA ILE A 134 18.06 5.28 -2.94
C ILE A 134 17.52 5.55 -1.54
N VAL A 135 17.60 4.54 -0.67
CA VAL A 135 17.21 4.61 0.75
C VAL A 135 18.44 4.39 1.62
N ASP A 136 18.71 5.31 2.52
CA ASP A 136 19.71 5.14 3.59
C ASP A 136 19.02 5.10 4.98
N GLU A 137 19.82 5.12 6.03
CA GLU A 137 19.31 5.13 7.42
C GLU A 137 18.51 6.38 7.77
N SER A 138 18.59 7.45 6.99
CA SER A 138 18.02 8.76 7.30
C SER A 138 16.87 9.19 6.39
N GLY A 139 16.76 8.62 5.19
CA GLY A 139 15.73 9.04 4.25
C GLY A 139 15.77 8.34 2.91
N THR A 140 15.04 8.92 1.97
CA THR A 140 14.89 8.44 0.59
C THR A 140 15.26 9.59 -0.35
N GLN A 141 16.02 9.30 -1.42
CA GLN A 141 16.48 10.30 -2.37
C GLN A 141 16.49 9.76 -3.80
N ASN A 142 16.02 10.59 -4.72
CA ASN A 142 16.14 10.31 -6.15
C ASN A 142 17.51 10.67 -6.67
N VAL A 143 18.07 9.79 -7.50
CA VAL A 143 19.35 9.91 -8.18
C VAL A 143 19.11 9.80 -9.68
N ALA A 144 19.40 10.85 -10.42
CA ALA A 144 19.31 10.84 -11.88
C ALA A 144 20.64 10.41 -12.48
N ALA A 145 20.60 9.40 -13.32
CA ALA A 145 21.75 8.91 -14.09
C ALA A 145 21.45 9.01 -15.58
N PHE A 146 22.32 9.67 -16.32
CA PHE A 146 22.12 9.94 -17.74
C PHE A 146 23.26 9.39 -18.58
N VAL A 147 22.94 8.57 -19.57
CA VAL A 147 23.89 8.11 -20.61
C VAL A 147 23.41 8.62 -21.96
N GLU A 148 22.17 8.29 -22.34
CA GLU A 148 21.49 8.71 -23.55
C GLU A 148 20.00 8.77 -23.27
N ALA A 149 19.25 9.62 -23.97
CA ALA A 149 17.82 9.77 -23.78
C ALA A 149 17.06 8.45 -24.00
N GLY A 150 16.33 8.00 -22.98
CA GLY A 150 15.56 6.76 -23.01
C GLY A 150 16.37 5.47 -22.85
N VAL A 151 17.68 5.56 -22.69
CA VAL A 151 18.58 4.42 -22.46
C VAL A 151 18.84 4.25 -20.96
N ARG A 152 18.73 3.02 -20.47
CA ARG A 152 18.99 2.70 -19.07
C ARG A 152 20.46 2.88 -18.73
N ALA A 153 20.74 3.79 -17.79
CA ALA A 153 22.04 3.93 -17.19
C ALA A 153 22.26 2.80 -16.16
N TYR A 154 23.49 2.34 -16.02
CA TYR A 154 23.88 1.31 -15.05
C TYR A 154 22.97 0.07 -15.08
N PRO A 155 22.91 -0.66 -16.21
CA PRO A 155 22.05 -1.84 -16.36
C PRO A 155 22.38 -2.98 -15.38
N GLU A 156 23.59 -3.00 -14.82
CA GLU A 156 24.07 -3.94 -13.80
C GLU A 156 23.54 -3.66 -12.39
N ILE A 157 22.95 -2.48 -12.15
CA ILE A 157 22.38 -2.15 -10.84
C ILE A 157 20.92 -2.60 -10.82
N GLU A 158 20.57 -3.40 -9.82
CA GLU A 158 19.24 -3.98 -9.64
C GLU A 158 18.60 -3.56 -8.32
N LEU A 159 17.32 -3.84 -8.16
CA LEU A 159 16.58 -3.61 -6.91
C LEU A 159 17.24 -4.34 -5.74
N ASN A 160 17.14 -3.74 -4.55
CA ASN A 160 17.68 -4.24 -3.28
C ASN A 160 19.22 -4.34 -3.22
N MET A 161 19.94 -3.93 -4.28
CA MET A 161 21.39 -3.81 -4.19
C MET A 161 21.79 -2.62 -3.28
N ILE A 162 22.86 -2.81 -2.53
CA ILE A 162 23.51 -1.72 -1.79
C ILE A 162 24.53 -1.05 -2.73
N VAL A 163 24.37 0.25 -2.88
CA VAL A 163 25.19 1.03 -3.82
C VAL A 163 25.86 2.23 -3.13
N LYS A 164 26.96 2.65 -3.72
CA LYS A 164 27.55 3.96 -3.48
C LYS A 164 27.31 4.84 -4.69
N VAL A 165 26.66 5.96 -4.46
CA VAL A 165 26.37 7.00 -5.46
C VAL A 165 27.29 8.17 -5.21
N ILE A 166 27.96 8.64 -6.26
CA ILE A 166 28.72 9.91 -6.26
C ILE A 166 28.03 10.83 -7.24
N GLY A 167 27.77 12.08 -6.86
CA GLY A 167 27.09 13.03 -7.73
C GLY A 167 26.90 14.39 -7.09
N GLU A 168 26.39 15.34 -7.88
CA GLU A 168 26.10 16.69 -7.45
C GLU A 168 24.66 16.82 -6.96
N VAL A 169 24.48 17.50 -5.82
CA VAL A 169 23.17 17.78 -5.24
C VAL A 169 22.55 18.98 -5.96
N MET A 170 21.44 18.76 -6.66
CA MET A 170 20.77 19.75 -7.50
C MET A 170 19.30 19.93 -7.14
N MET A 171 18.73 21.08 -7.53
CA MET A 171 17.27 21.29 -7.51
C MET A 171 16.71 21.10 -8.93
N ARG A 172 15.75 20.17 -9.09
CA ARG A 172 15.00 19.96 -10.33
C ARG A 172 13.51 20.03 -10.04
N ASN A 173 12.77 20.82 -10.77
CA ASN A 173 11.33 20.98 -10.58
C ASN A 173 10.92 21.22 -9.11
N ASN A 174 11.68 22.03 -8.40
CA ASN A 174 11.51 22.29 -6.96
C ASN A 174 11.75 21.09 -6.03
N GLN A 175 12.40 20.04 -6.51
CA GLN A 175 12.76 18.85 -5.74
C GLN A 175 14.28 18.68 -5.69
N LEU A 176 14.76 18.18 -4.56
CA LEU A 176 16.17 17.84 -4.38
C LEU A 176 16.46 16.52 -5.11
N GLN A 177 17.54 16.51 -5.90
CA GLN A 177 17.96 15.35 -6.67
C GLN A 177 19.49 15.27 -6.67
N ILE A 178 20.05 14.07 -6.74
CA ILE A 178 21.48 13.88 -7.03
C ILE A 178 21.60 13.61 -8.53
N GLU A 179 22.39 14.44 -9.23
CA GLU A 179 22.83 14.11 -10.59
C GLU A 179 24.09 13.24 -10.47
N SER A 180 23.95 11.94 -10.81
CA SER A 180 25.03 10.99 -10.58
C SER A 180 26.18 11.13 -11.54
N ASP A 181 27.39 11.11 -10.99
CA ASP A 181 28.64 10.93 -11.72
C ASP A 181 29.00 9.45 -11.82
N ALA A 182 28.71 8.70 -10.75
CA ALA A 182 28.92 7.27 -10.68
C ALA A 182 27.94 6.60 -9.73
N ILE A 183 27.52 5.39 -10.09
CA ILE A 183 26.81 4.46 -9.22
C ILE A 183 27.57 3.13 -9.26
N SER A 184 27.95 2.62 -8.10
CA SER A 184 28.67 1.34 -7.99
C SER A 184 28.07 0.46 -6.91
N ALA A 185 27.88 -0.82 -7.21
CA ALA A 185 27.43 -1.79 -6.22
C ALA A 185 28.52 -2.00 -5.16
N LEU A 186 28.13 -2.00 -3.88
CA LEU A 186 28.99 -2.42 -2.79
C LEU A 186 28.91 -3.95 -2.64
N SER A 187 29.99 -4.55 -2.14
CA SER A 187 30.07 -6.00 -1.93
C SER A 187 30.87 -6.33 -0.67
N GLY A 188 30.73 -7.55 -0.17
CA GLY A 188 31.45 -8.06 0.98
C GLY A 188 31.16 -7.27 2.26
N ASP A 189 32.20 -7.01 3.07
CA ASP A 189 32.04 -6.34 4.38
C ASP A 189 31.41 -4.95 4.29
N ALA A 190 31.69 -4.21 3.21
CA ALA A 190 31.13 -2.88 2.98
C ALA A 190 29.62 -2.94 2.76
N GLU A 191 29.13 -3.89 1.95
CA GLU A 191 27.71 -4.13 1.74
C GLU A 191 27.01 -4.50 3.05
N VAL A 192 27.57 -5.47 3.79
CA VAL A 192 27.01 -5.96 5.06
C VAL A 192 26.93 -4.82 6.08
N ALA A 193 27.96 -3.99 6.19
CA ALA A 193 27.98 -2.87 7.12
C ALA A 193 26.89 -1.83 6.81
N VAL A 194 26.73 -1.45 5.53
CA VAL A 194 25.71 -0.49 5.10
C VAL A 194 24.32 -1.06 5.29
N ARG A 195 24.06 -2.30 4.87
CA ARG A 195 22.78 -2.99 5.03
C ARG A 195 22.36 -3.06 6.50
N THR A 196 23.27 -3.48 7.38
CA THR A 196 23.00 -3.58 8.83
C THR A 196 22.67 -2.20 9.42
N ARG A 197 23.40 -1.15 9.03
CA ARG A 197 23.15 0.23 9.48
C ARG A 197 21.77 0.70 9.06
N ILE A 198 21.39 0.46 7.80
CA ILE A 198 20.08 0.82 7.26
C ILE A 198 18.99 0.05 8.01
N GLU A 199 19.10 -1.28 8.15
CA GLU A 199 18.10 -2.11 8.81
C GLU A 199 17.86 -1.69 10.25
N GLN A 200 18.92 -1.47 11.04
CA GLN A 200 18.81 -1.02 12.43
C GLN A 200 18.13 0.35 12.55
N ALA A 201 18.52 1.30 11.72
CA ALA A 201 17.94 2.63 11.73
C ALA A 201 16.49 2.64 11.24
N LEU A 202 16.16 1.87 10.20
CA LEU A 202 14.79 1.69 9.73
C LEU A 202 13.91 1.06 10.80
N ASP A 203 14.42 0.07 11.52
CA ASP A 203 13.68 -0.60 12.58
C ASP A 203 13.36 0.35 13.74
N ALA A 204 14.32 1.17 14.14
CA ALA A 204 14.13 2.21 15.15
C ALA A 204 13.18 3.34 14.67
N ARG A 205 13.34 3.81 13.42
CA ARG A 205 12.49 4.85 12.83
C ARG A 205 11.06 4.39 12.60
N ALA A 206 10.87 3.11 12.28
CA ALA A 206 9.56 2.53 12.07
C ALA A 206 8.80 2.28 13.38
N GLU A 207 9.47 2.29 14.54
CA GLU A 207 8.80 2.08 15.83
C GLU A 207 7.74 3.15 16.07
N PRO A 208 6.46 2.77 16.27
CA PRO A 208 5.39 3.73 16.55
C PRO A 208 5.57 4.41 17.91
N GLU A 209 5.09 5.64 18.02
CA GLU A 209 5.00 6.34 19.30
C GLU A 209 4.13 5.56 20.29
N GLN A 210 4.44 5.74 21.58
CA GLN A 210 3.62 5.15 22.64
C GLN A 210 2.40 6.03 22.92
N ILE A 211 1.30 5.75 22.25
CA ILE A 211 0.01 6.40 22.44
C ILE A 211 -1.00 5.41 23.02
N LYS A 212 -2.01 5.95 23.71
CA LYS A 212 -3.15 5.17 24.20
C LYS A 212 -4.28 5.18 23.16
N PRO A 213 -5.20 4.20 23.18
CA PRO A 213 -6.43 4.27 22.41
C PRO A 213 -7.21 5.56 22.67
N LEU A 214 -7.98 6.02 21.67
CA LEU A 214 -8.85 7.22 21.79
C LEU A 214 -9.90 7.07 22.87
N VAL A 215 -10.34 5.86 23.12
CA VAL A 215 -11.35 5.52 24.13
C VAL A 215 -10.81 4.44 25.07
N LYS A 216 -11.34 4.40 26.28
CA LYS A 216 -10.96 3.38 27.25
C LYS A 216 -11.66 2.06 26.90
N SER A 217 -10.89 1.05 26.50
CA SER A 217 -11.38 -0.29 26.16
C SER A 217 -10.34 -1.34 26.54
N GLU A 218 -10.76 -2.39 27.24
CA GLU A 218 -9.89 -3.52 27.57
C GLU A 218 -9.47 -4.30 26.34
N VAL A 219 -10.35 -4.40 25.34
CA VAL A 219 -10.07 -5.07 24.05
C VAL A 219 -9.02 -4.29 23.27
N LEU A 220 -9.17 -2.96 23.12
CA LEU A 220 -8.21 -2.13 22.41
C LEU A 220 -6.86 -2.10 23.14
N ASP A 221 -6.84 -2.00 24.45
CA ASP A 221 -5.61 -2.05 25.26
C ASP A 221 -4.89 -3.40 25.09
N ALA A 222 -5.63 -4.52 25.03
CA ALA A 222 -5.06 -5.87 24.82
C ALA A 222 -4.54 -6.06 23.37
N LEU A 223 -5.16 -5.42 22.38
CA LEU A 223 -4.73 -5.45 20.97
C LEU A 223 -3.54 -4.52 20.68
N MET A 224 -3.23 -3.57 21.55
CA MET A 224 -2.21 -2.56 21.31
C MET A 224 -0.84 -3.13 20.88
N PRO A 225 -0.32 -4.24 21.44
CA PRO A 225 0.93 -4.83 20.98
C PRO A 225 0.90 -5.25 19.50
N GLU A 226 -0.18 -5.90 19.05
CA GLU A 226 -0.31 -6.32 17.64
C GLU A 226 -0.59 -5.14 16.71
N MET A 227 -1.39 -4.16 17.15
CA MET A 227 -1.59 -2.90 16.40
C MET A 227 -0.26 -2.16 16.19
N ARG A 228 0.61 -2.10 17.22
CA ARG A 228 1.95 -1.50 17.11
C ARG A 228 2.83 -2.26 16.14
N LYS A 229 2.81 -3.59 16.17
CA LYS A 229 3.53 -4.45 15.25
C LYS A 229 3.10 -4.19 13.80
N VAL A 230 1.79 -4.17 13.54
CA VAL A 230 1.22 -3.88 12.22
C VAL A 230 1.58 -2.47 11.75
N ALA A 231 1.42 -1.47 12.60
CA ALA A 231 1.82 -0.09 12.30
C ALA A 231 3.32 0.01 11.98
N LYS A 232 4.19 -0.70 12.72
CA LYS A 232 5.64 -0.76 12.45
C LYS A 232 5.93 -1.35 11.07
N ILE A 233 5.24 -2.44 10.69
CA ILE A 233 5.38 -3.06 9.37
C ILE A 233 5.00 -2.07 8.27
N ILE A 234 3.86 -1.38 8.42
CA ILE A 234 3.37 -0.39 7.44
C ILE A 234 4.34 0.80 7.35
N ARG A 235 4.81 1.34 8.47
CA ARG A 235 5.81 2.43 8.50
C ARG A 235 7.10 2.01 7.81
N LYS A 236 7.55 0.76 8.04
CA LYS A 236 8.76 0.22 7.39
C LYS A 236 8.59 0.13 5.87
N ALA A 237 7.43 -0.31 5.38
CA ALA A 237 7.10 -0.31 3.95
C ALA A 237 7.19 1.11 3.35
N VAL A 238 6.62 2.12 4.02
CA VAL A 238 6.74 3.52 3.58
C VAL A 238 8.20 3.97 3.52
N PHE A 239 8.97 3.74 4.56
CA PHE A 239 10.37 4.20 4.63
C PHE A 239 11.31 3.48 3.67
N THR A 240 10.94 2.31 3.18
CA THR A 240 11.68 1.55 2.16
C THR A 240 11.13 1.74 0.74
N ALA A 241 10.22 2.70 0.54
CA ALA A 241 9.52 2.94 -0.72
C ALA A 241 8.89 1.64 -1.31
N GLN A 242 8.43 0.73 -0.44
CA GLN A 242 7.66 -0.43 -0.85
C GLN A 242 6.22 -0.01 -1.12
N PRO A 243 5.65 -0.32 -2.30
CA PRO A 243 4.25 -0.03 -2.61
C PRO A 243 3.31 -0.69 -1.61
N ILE A 244 2.19 -0.03 -1.32
CA ILE A 244 1.15 -0.52 -0.43
C ILE A 244 -0.16 -0.61 -1.20
N ILE A 245 -0.78 -1.78 -1.21
CA ILE A 245 -2.15 -1.98 -1.68
C ILE A 245 -3.02 -2.19 -0.45
N LEU A 246 -4.01 -1.32 -0.28
CA LEU A 246 -4.99 -1.39 0.80
C LEU A 246 -6.34 -1.84 0.23
N ARG A 247 -6.76 -3.06 0.56
CA ARG A 247 -8.07 -3.60 0.23
C ARG A 247 -9.01 -3.49 1.43
N HIS A 248 -10.28 -3.23 1.15
CA HIS A 248 -11.29 -3.12 2.21
C HIS A 248 -12.66 -3.57 1.70
N HIS A 249 -13.52 -4.03 2.59
CA HIS A 249 -14.92 -4.25 2.27
C HIS A 249 -15.59 -2.92 1.86
N ALA A 250 -16.51 -3.00 0.91
CA ALA A 250 -17.14 -1.83 0.30
C ALA A 250 -18.39 -1.37 1.05
N ASP A 251 -18.28 -1.17 2.36
CA ASP A 251 -19.33 -0.58 3.19
C ASP A 251 -18.77 0.52 4.10
N ALA A 252 -19.61 1.09 4.95
CA ALA A 252 -19.23 2.22 5.79
C ALA A 252 -18.10 1.89 6.78
N ASP A 253 -18.06 0.66 7.33
CA ASP A 253 -17.04 0.24 8.28
C ASP A 253 -15.69 0.07 7.58
N GLY A 254 -15.65 -0.73 6.51
CA GLY A 254 -14.44 -0.95 5.72
C GLY A 254 -13.88 0.33 5.10
N ILE A 255 -14.77 1.23 4.61
CA ILE A 255 -14.36 2.54 4.07
C ILE A 255 -13.73 3.41 5.17
N CYS A 256 -14.34 3.51 6.34
CA CYS A 256 -13.80 4.31 7.46
C CYS A 256 -12.42 3.80 7.89
N SER A 257 -12.26 2.48 8.01
CA SER A 257 -10.98 1.85 8.33
C SER A 257 -9.92 2.18 7.27
N ALA A 258 -10.26 1.91 6.00
CA ALA A 258 -9.32 2.12 4.90
C ALA A 258 -8.92 3.59 4.73
N VAL A 259 -9.87 4.52 4.85
CA VAL A 259 -9.58 5.95 4.73
C VAL A 259 -8.74 6.46 5.89
N ALA A 260 -8.97 5.98 7.11
CA ALA A 260 -8.10 6.31 8.24
C ALA A 260 -6.63 5.92 7.97
N ILE A 261 -6.41 4.69 7.51
CA ILE A 261 -5.08 4.19 7.15
C ILE A 261 -4.51 4.96 5.95
N GLU A 262 -5.33 5.25 4.91
CA GLU A 262 -4.91 6.07 3.76
C GLU A 262 -4.39 7.43 4.20
N GLN A 263 -5.11 8.15 5.08
CA GLN A 263 -4.68 9.46 5.57
C GLN A 263 -3.32 9.37 6.26
N ALA A 264 -3.11 8.36 7.09
CA ALA A 264 -1.86 8.17 7.83
C ALA A 264 -0.69 7.79 6.91
N VAL A 265 -0.90 6.84 6.00
CA VAL A 265 0.13 6.35 5.08
C VAL A 265 0.54 7.42 4.08
N VAL A 266 -0.44 8.08 3.44
CA VAL A 266 -0.18 9.13 2.44
C VAL A 266 0.53 10.33 3.07
N SER A 267 0.12 10.75 4.27
CA SER A 267 0.82 11.81 5.01
C SER A 267 2.26 11.41 5.31
N LEU A 268 2.48 10.18 5.79
CA LEU A 268 3.81 9.68 6.11
C LEU A 268 4.72 9.55 4.88
N ILE A 269 4.16 9.13 3.71
CA ILE A 269 4.91 9.11 2.43
C ILE A 269 5.39 10.53 2.09
N ARG A 270 4.51 11.52 2.17
CA ARG A 270 4.84 12.92 1.86
C ARG A 270 5.86 13.52 2.83
N GLU A 271 5.76 13.19 4.11
CA GLU A 271 6.70 13.62 5.15
C GLU A 271 8.09 12.94 5.02
N SER A 272 8.15 11.75 4.44
CA SER A 272 9.39 10.96 4.33
C SER A 272 10.33 11.42 3.22
N GLY A 273 9.91 12.40 2.41
CA GLY A 273 10.62 12.85 1.23
C GLY A 273 10.32 11.97 0.01
N GLY A 274 10.69 12.44 -1.16
CA GLY A 274 10.42 11.77 -2.42
C GLY A 274 9.77 12.71 -3.42
N ASP A 275 9.29 12.16 -4.54
CA ASP A 275 8.62 12.92 -5.59
C ASP A 275 7.26 13.46 -5.10
N PHE A 276 6.83 14.58 -5.67
CA PHE A 276 5.55 15.22 -5.36
C PHE A 276 4.35 14.27 -5.54
N ASP A 277 4.48 13.31 -6.44
CA ASP A 277 3.48 12.29 -6.78
C ASP A 277 3.84 10.88 -6.22
N ALA A 278 4.73 10.80 -5.22
CA ALA A 278 5.16 9.54 -4.63
C ALA A 278 3.99 8.71 -4.09
N ASP A 279 2.99 9.35 -3.49
CA ASP A 279 1.79 8.69 -3.00
C ASP A 279 0.95 8.04 -4.12
N TYR A 280 0.95 8.59 -5.33
CA TYR A 280 0.28 7.98 -6.48
C TYR A 280 0.91 6.64 -6.89
N PHE A 281 2.24 6.53 -6.78
CA PHE A 281 2.97 5.31 -7.15
C PHE A 281 3.11 4.31 -6.00
N LEU A 282 3.12 4.79 -4.75
CA LEU A 282 3.41 3.97 -3.57
C LEU A 282 2.17 3.57 -2.77
N PHE A 283 0.99 4.13 -3.08
CA PHE A 283 -0.22 3.79 -2.34
C PHE A 283 -1.43 3.66 -3.25
N LYS A 284 -2.14 2.55 -3.10
CA LYS A 284 -3.40 2.29 -3.78
C LYS A 284 -4.44 1.77 -2.79
N ARG A 285 -5.61 2.42 -2.72
CA ARG A 285 -6.78 1.90 -2.04
C ARG A 285 -7.73 1.26 -3.06
N ALA A 286 -8.28 0.12 -2.75
CA ALA A 286 -9.21 -0.57 -3.64
C ALA A 286 -10.28 -1.32 -2.83
N PRO A 287 -11.57 -1.07 -3.08
CA PRO A 287 -12.66 -1.78 -2.42
C PRO A 287 -12.81 -3.20 -2.96
N SER A 288 -13.18 -4.14 -2.07
CA SER A 288 -13.63 -5.49 -2.38
C SER A 288 -15.16 -5.53 -2.34
N LYS A 289 -15.75 -6.30 -3.22
CA LYS A 289 -17.22 -6.43 -3.34
C LYS A 289 -17.82 -7.22 -2.18
N ALA A 290 -17.12 -8.26 -1.75
CA ALA A 290 -17.51 -9.13 -0.65
C ALA A 290 -16.66 -8.82 0.58
N PRO A 291 -17.09 -9.25 1.79
CA PRO A 291 -16.25 -9.17 2.99
C PRO A 291 -15.14 -10.22 2.99
N PHE A 292 -14.60 -10.51 1.80
CA PHE A 292 -13.53 -11.47 1.55
C PHE A 292 -12.58 -10.92 0.50
N TYR A 293 -11.33 -11.35 0.58
CA TYR A 293 -10.33 -11.08 -0.46
C TYR A 293 -10.41 -12.16 -1.54
N GLU A 294 -11.28 -11.93 -2.52
CA GLU A 294 -11.59 -12.91 -3.57
C GLU A 294 -10.46 -13.08 -4.59
N ILE A 295 -10.48 -14.20 -5.34
CA ILE A 295 -9.53 -14.47 -6.44
C ILE A 295 -9.54 -13.35 -7.48
N GLU A 296 -10.70 -12.71 -7.71
CA GLU A 296 -10.80 -11.54 -8.60
C GLU A 296 -9.95 -10.38 -8.09
N ASP A 297 -9.94 -10.12 -6.79
CA ASP A 297 -9.20 -9.03 -6.17
C ASP A 297 -7.68 -9.26 -6.27
N ILE A 298 -7.19 -10.44 -5.84
CA ILE A 298 -5.76 -10.75 -5.93
C ILE A 298 -5.27 -10.76 -7.38
N THR A 299 -6.08 -11.26 -8.32
CA THR A 299 -5.69 -11.28 -9.74
C THR A 299 -5.49 -9.86 -10.28
N ARG A 300 -6.38 -8.93 -9.93
CA ARG A 300 -6.24 -7.51 -10.29
C ARG A 300 -5.03 -6.87 -9.63
N ASP A 301 -4.82 -7.12 -8.34
CA ASP A 301 -3.70 -6.53 -7.60
C ASP A 301 -2.35 -7.03 -8.11
N LEU A 302 -2.25 -8.32 -8.42
CA LEU A 302 -1.06 -8.90 -9.04
C LEU A 302 -0.78 -8.33 -10.42
N ASP A 303 -1.80 -8.20 -11.29
CA ASP A 303 -1.63 -7.64 -12.63
C ASP A 303 -1.09 -6.20 -12.55
N PHE A 304 -1.61 -5.39 -11.63
CA PHE A 304 -1.09 -4.04 -11.38
C PHE A 304 0.34 -4.08 -10.82
N ALA A 305 0.59 -4.87 -9.79
CA ALA A 305 1.90 -4.94 -9.16
C ALA A 305 2.99 -5.39 -10.15
N LEU A 306 2.71 -6.41 -10.95
CA LEU A 306 3.65 -6.91 -11.96
C LEU A 306 3.88 -5.88 -13.08
N LYS A 307 2.85 -5.16 -13.52
CA LYS A 307 3.00 -4.08 -14.50
C LYS A 307 3.85 -2.95 -13.96
N ASP A 308 3.62 -2.54 -12.71
CA ASP A 308 4.37 -1.47 -12.07
C ASP A 308 5.80 -1.90 -11.76
N HIS A 309 6.02 -3.16 -11.38
CA HIS A 309 7.36 -3.72 -11.24
C HIS A 309 8.15 -3.64 -12.56
N VAL A 310 7.56 -4.07 -13.67
CA VAL A 310 8.23 -4.03 -14.99
C VAL A 310 8.41 -2.60 -15.49
N ARG A 311 7.39 -1.75 -15.33
CA ARG A 311 7.39 -0.40 -15.91
C ARG A 311 8.15 0.62 -15.08
N PHE A 312 8.09 0.53 -13.77
CA PHE A 312 8.63 1.53 -12.84
C PHE A 312 9.73 0.97 -11.92
N GLY A 313 10.07 -0.32 -12.07
CA GLY A 313 11.08 -0.97 -11.22
C GLY A 313 10.74 -0.90 -9.74
N GLN A 314 9.47 -1.08 -9.38
CA GLN A 314 9.02 -1.10 -7.99
C GLN A 314 9.19 -2.47 -7.35
N LYS A 315 9.35 -2.49 -6.02
CA LYS A 315 9.25 -3.73 -5.23
C LYS A 315 7.83 -4.30 -5.32
N MET A 316 7.66 -5.60 -5.01
CA MET A 316 6.33 -6.16 -4.81
C MET A 316 5.67 -5.53 -3.57
N PRO A 317 4.33 -5.32 -3.61
CA PRO A 317 3.64 -4.53 -2.59
C PRO A 317 3.51 -5.26 -1.25
N LEU A 318 3.41 -4.48 -0.17
CA LEU A 318 2.72 -4.91 1.04
C LEU A 318 1.21 -4.81 0.79
N VAL A 319 0.46 -5.88 1.05
CA VAL A 319 -1.02 -5.85 0.97
C VAL A 319 -1.59 -5.73 2.38
N ILE A 320 -2.42 -4.71 2.57
CA ILE A 320 -3.19 -4.49 3.80
C ILE A 320 -4.64 -4.84 3.49
N LEU A 321 -5.21 -5.75 4.25
CA LEU A 321 -6.62 -6.08 4.19
C LEU A 321 -7.32 -5.50 5.43
N THR A 322 -8.43 -4.79 5.23
CA THR A 322 -9.21 -4.26 6.33
C THR A 322 -10.70 -4.53 6.13
N ASP A 323 -11.37 -4.95 7.19
CA ASP A 323 -12.76 -5.42 7.17
C ASP A 323 -12.97 -6.59 6.19
N ASN A 324 -11.95 -7.40 6.04
CA ASN A 324 -11.88 -8.67 5.33
C ASN A 324 -10.53 -9.33 5.61
N GLY A 325 -10.32 -10.54 5.10
CA GLY A 325 -9.02 -11.22 5.12
C GLY A 325 -8.80 -12.18 6.29
N SER A 326 -9.78 -12.34 7.20
CA SER A 326 -9.64 -13.21 8.40
C SER A 326 -10.18 -14.62 8.22
N THR A 327 -10.80 -14.94 7.09
CA THR A 327 -11.63 -16.15 6.97
C THR A 327 -11.06 -17.19 5.99
N GLU A 328 -11.55 -18.42 6.04
CA GLU A 328 -11.14 -19.49 5.15
C GLU A 328 -11.41 -19.17 3.67
N GLU A 329 -12.42 -18.34 3.40
CA GLU A 329 -12.76 -17.87 2.05
C GLU A 329 -11.64 -17.04 1.40
N ASP A 330 -10.75 -16.44 2.20
CA ASP A 330 -9.60 -15.66 1.73
C ASP A 330 -8.41 -16.56 1.32
N GLU A 331 -8.36 -17.81 1.80
CA GLU A 331 -7.19 -18.71 1.63
C GLU A 331 -6.79 -18.93 0.17
N PRO A 332 -7.71 -19.09 -0.81
CA PRO A 332 -7.32 -19.23 -2.22
C PRO A 332 -6.50 -18.04 -2.75
N SER A 333 -6.85 -16.83 -2.34
CA SER A 333 -6.14 -15.60 -2.71
C SER A 333 -4.75 -15.53 -2.08
N TYR A 334 -4.62 -15.90 -0.81
CA TYR A 334 -3.32 -15.99 -0.15
C TYR A 334 -2.39 -17.02 -0.81
N LYS A 335 -2.93 -18.17 -1.23
CA LYS A 335 -2.15 -19.19 -1.97
C LYS A 335 -1.61 -18.66 -3.29
N ILE A 336 -2.39 -17.89 -4.04
CA ILE A 336 -1.94 -17.26 -5.28
C ILE A 336 -0.83 -16.24 -4.98
N ALA A 337 -1.05 -15.38 -3.99
CA ALA A 337 -0.11 -14.34 -3.62
C ALA A 337 1.23 -14.88 -3.09
N SER A 338 1.21 -16.04 -2.41
CA SER A 338 2.42 -16.67 -1.88
C SER A 338 3.41 -17.12 -2.96
N VAL A 339 2.95 -17.31 -4.21
CA VAL A 339 3.81 -17.60 -5.36
C VAL A 339 4.73 -16.41 -5.69
N TYR A 340 4.34 -15.22 -5.26
CA TYR A 340 5.05 -13.95 -5.52
C TYR A 340 5.64 -13.34 -4.24
N ASP A 341 5.68 -14.10 -3.14
CA ASP A 341 6.20 -13.67 -1.83
C ASP A 341 5.58 -12.37 -1.31
N ILE A 342 4.28 -12.13 -1.62
CA ILE A 342 3.56 -10.94 -1.19
C ILE A 342 3.23 -11.03 0.30
N PRO A 343 3.71 -10.09 1.14
CA PRO A 343 3.38 -10.03 2.55
C PRO A 343 2.00 -9.43 2.78
N PHE A 344 1.26 -9.99 3.76
CA PHE A 344 -0.06 -9.52 4.16
C PHE A 344 -0.11 -9.08 5.61
N VAL A 345 -0.82 -7.99 5.87
CA VAL A 345 -1.34 -7.64 7.19
C VAL A 345 -2.86 -7.52 7.12
N VAL A 346 -3.54 -7.96 8.19
CA VAL A 346 -5.00 -7.94 8.30
C VAL A 346 -5.42 -7.12 9.52
N ILE A 347 -6.45 -6.27 9.34
CA ILE A 347 -7.10 -5.47 10.38
C ILE A 347 -8.59 -5.70 10.23
N ASP A 348 -9.14 -6.65 10.99
CA ASP A 348 -10.48 -7.16 10.74
C ASP A 348 -11.19 -7.53 12.05
N HIS A 349 -12.51 -7.66 11.99
CA HIS A 349 -13.36 -8.04 13.12
C HIS A 349 -14.26 -9.23 12.82
N HIS A 350 -14.19 -9.81 11.63
CA HIS A 350 -14.85 -11.08 11.30
C HIS A 350 -14.23 -12.22 12.11
N HIS A 351 -15.01 -13.30 12.32
CA HIS A 351 -14.53 -14.46 13.06
C HIS A 351 -13.33 -15.10 12.36
N PRO A 352 -12.14 -15.11 12.98
CA PRO A 352 -10.93 -15.54 12.30
C PRO A 352 -10.83 -17.06 12.19
N ASP A 353 -10.28 -17.53 11.08
CA ASP A 353 -9.88 -18.92 10.88
C ASP A 353 -8.37 -19.09 11.01
N ALA A 354 -7.94 -19.98 11.91
CA ALA A 354 -6.50 -20.22 12.16
C ALA A 354 -5.74 -20.76 10.94
N THR A 355 -6.45 -21.24 9.92
CA THR A 355 -5.83 -21.77 8.69
C THR A 355 -5.13 -20.70 7.87
N ILE A 356 -5.52 -19.41 8.02
CA ILE A 356 -4.94 -18.30 7.25
C ILE A 356 -3.75 -17.64 7.94
N ASP A 357 -3.56 -17.82 9.24
CA ASP A 357 -2.51 -17.14 10.01
C ASP A 357 -1.09 -17.37 9.45
N LYS A 358 -0.86 -18.52 8.83
CA LYS A 358 0.42 -18.87 8.18
C LYS A 358 0.81 -17.97 7.00
N TYR A 359 -0.14 -17.22 6.44
CA TYR A 359 0.08 -16.29 5.33
C TYR A 359 0.30 -14.85 5.81
N LEU A 360 0.01 -14.57 7.07
CA LEU A 360 -0.05 -13.21 7.61
C LEU A 360 1.21 -12.89 8.42
N ILE A 361 1.75 -11.68 8.21
CA ILE A 361 2.85 -11.15 9.03
C ILE A 361 2.36 -10.27 10.19
N GLY A 362 1.06 -9.93 10.20
CA GLY A 362 0.36 -9.24 11.27
C GLY A 362 -1.15 -9.40 11.14
N HIS A 363 -1.85 -9.60 12.27
CA HIS A 363 -3.29 -9.83 12.29
C HIS A 363 -3.93 -9.17 13.52
N VAL A 364 -4.53 -8.01 13.31
CA VAL A 364 -5.31 -7.30 14.33
C VAL A 364 -6.75 -7.78 14.25
N ASN A 365 -7.18 -8.55 15.25
CA ASN A 365 -8.56 -9.04 15.32
C ASN A 365 -9.01 -9.17 16.79
N PRO A 366 -10.18 -8.61 17.17
CA PRO A 366 -10.66 -8.63 18.55
C PRO A 366 -10.79 -10.03 19.16
N TYR A 367 -11.15 -11.02 18.36
CA TYR A 367 -11.27 -12.41 18.81
C TYR A 367 -9.97 -12.98 19.38
N HIS A 368 -8.81 -12.50 18.97
CA HIS A 368 -7.50 -12.97 19.49
C HIS A 368 -7.26 -12.59 20.95
N VAL A 369 -8.01 -11.62 21.47
CA VAL A 369 -7.87 -11.11 22.84
C VAL A 369 -9.16 -11.29 23.66
N GLY A 370 -10.09 -12.13 23.19
CA GLY A 370 -11.35 -12.43 23.88
C GLY A 370 -12.45 -11.38 23.66
N GLY A 371 -12.27 -10.47 22.71
CA GLY A 371 -13.31 -9.58 22.20
C GLY A 371 -14.17 -10.28 21.15
N ASP A 372 -15.01 -9.51 20.49
CA ASP A 372 -15.92 -9.98 19.43
C ASP A 372 -16.01 -8.98 18.28
N PHE A 373 -16.90 -9.25 17.32
CA PHE A 373 -17.11 -8.41 16.13
C PHE A 373 -17.66 -7.01 16.45
N GLY A 374 -18.05 -6.72 17.66
CA GLY A 374 -18.59 -5.40 18.04
C GLY A 374 -17.54 -4.28 18.03
N VAL A 375 -16.25 -4.62 18.20
CA VAL A 375 -15.15 -3.67 17.94
C VAL A 375 -14.84 -3.70 16.47
N THR A 376 -15.44 -2.79 15.69
CA THR A 376 -15.47 -2.83 14.23
C THR A 376 -14.12 -2.51 13.58
N ALA A 377 -13.96 -2.88 12.30
CA ALA A 377 -12.73 -2.63 11.55
C ALA A 377 -12.37 -1.14 11.46
N GLY A 378 -13.37 -0.24 11.40
CA GLY A 378 -13.12 1.20 11.40
C GLY A 378 -12.60 1.74 12.73
N MET A 379 -13.00 1.12 13.86
CA MET A 379 -12.40 1.41 15.16
C MET A 379 -10.93 0.97 15.18
N LEU A 380 -10.65 -0.27 14.78
CA LEU A 380 -9.30 -0.84 14.74
C LEU A 380 -8.38 -0.08 13.77
N GLY A 381 -8.86 0.16 12.54
CA GLY A 381 -8.09 0.87 11.50
C GLY A 381 -7.75 2.30 11.88
N THR A 382 -8.64 2.99 12.60
CA THR A 382 -8.36 4.34 13.12
C THR A 382 -7.26 4.30 14.18
N GLU A 383 -7.27 3.34 15.11
CA GLU A 383 -6.22 3.22 16.13
C GLU A 383 -4.87 2.84 15.48
N VAL A 384 -4.86 1.94 14.49
CA VAL A 384 -3.65 1.62 13.73
C VAL A 384 -3.16 2.83 12.92
N ALA A 385 -4.05 3.60 12.31
CA ALA A 385 -3.69 4.83 11.59
C ALA A 385 -2.98 5.86 12.48
N ARG A 386 -3.46 6.04 13.71
CA ARG A 386 -2.81 6.90 14.72
C ARG A 386 -1.40 6.41 15.10
N LEU A 387 -1.20 5.10 15.14
CA LEU A 387 0.12 4.50 15.36
C LEU A 387 1.05 4.65 14.15
N ILE A 388 0.50 4.64 12.94
CA ILE A 388 1.26 4.91 11.71
C ILE A 388 1.73 6.36 11.68
N ASN A 389 0.81 7.30 11.88
CA ASN A 389 1.11 8.74 11.91
C ASN A 389 0.16 9.48 12.87
N PRO A 390 0.60 9.83 14.09
CA PRO A 390 -0.24 10.52 15.07
C PRO A 390 -0.77 11.88 14.61
N SER A 391 -0.13 12.53 13.63
CA SER A 391 -0.53 13.86 13.14
C SER A 391 -1.92 13.88 12.53
N VAL A 392 -2.43 12.71 12.05
CA VAL A 392 -3.75 12.61 11.43
C VAL A 392 -4.92 12.48 12.41
N GLU A 393 -4.66 12.29 13.71
CA GLU A 393 -5.67 12.01 14.73
C GLU A 393 -6.89 12.94 14.64
N GLN A 394 -6.68 14.24 14.59
CA GLN A 394 -7.77 15.21 14.57
C GLN A 394 -8.65 15.13 13.32
N HIS A 395 -8.10 14.65 12.21
CA HIS A 395 -8.81 14.48 10.94
C HIS A 395 -9.65 13.20 10.90
N ILE A 396 -9.21 12.14 11.60
CA ILE A 396 -9.80 10.80 11.48
C ILE A 396 -10.61 10.36 12.72
N LYS A 397 -10.55 11.08 13.85
CA LYS A 397 -11.13 10.67 15.13
C LYS A 397 -12.65 10.43 15.12
N HIS A 398 -13.36 10.93 14.10
CA HIS A 398 -14.82 10.75 13.95
C HIS A 398 -15.17 9.46 13.16
N LEU A 399 -14.23 8.89 12.45
CA LEU A 399 -14.45 7.70 11.61
C LEU A 399 -14.91 6.47 12.42
N PRO A 400 -14.37 6.16 13.61
CA PRO A 400 -14.84 5.05 14.43
C PRO A 400 -16.31 5.14 14.83
N ALA A 401 -16.81 6.35 15.07
CA ALA A 401 -18.21 6.56 15.41
C ALA A 401 -19.12 6.27 14.21
N ILE A 402 -18.74 6.69 13.00
CA ILE A 402 -19.45 6.41 11.76
C ILE A 402 -19.44 4.91 11.48
N ALA A 403 -18.28 4.27 11.58
CA ALA A 403 -18.06 2.86 11.39
C ALA A 403 -18.93 2.00 12.32
N GLY A 404 -18.85 2.23 13.63
CA GLY A 404 -19.62 1.48 14.61
C GLY A 404 -21.14 1.63 14.47
N VAL A 405 -21.60 2.78 13.95
CA VAL A 405 -23.02 3.01 13.65
C VAL A 405 -23.41 2.30 12.35
N GLY A 406 -22.57 2.37 11.31
CA GLY A 406 -22.79 1.71 10.03
C GLY A 406 -22.92 0.21 10.17
N ASP A 407 -22.04 -0.40 10.96
CA ASP A 407 -22.04 -1.85 11.23
C ASP A 407 -23.01 -2.27 12.35
N ARG A 408 -23.77 -1.33 12.88
CA ARG A 408 -24.76 -1.59 13.96
C ARG A 408 -24.16 -2.22 15.21
N SER A 409 -22.90 -1.88 15.52
CA SER A 409 -22.21 -2.41 16.70
C SER A 409 -23.02 -2.16 17.99
N GLU A 410 -23.09 -3.15 18.85
CA GLU A 410 -23.66 -3.06 20.20
C GLU A 410 -22.57 -3.00 21.28
N ALA A 411 -21.29 -3.00 20.89
CA ALA A 411 -20.18 -2.91 21.83
C ALA A 411 -20.14 -1.57 22.57
N PRO A 412 -19.66 -1.55 23.81
CA PRO A 412 -19.54 -0.31 24.61
C PRO A 412 -18.64 0.73 23.94
N GLU A 413 -17.66 0.31 23.15
CA GLU A 413 -16.75 1.18 22.41
C GLU A 413 -17.49 2.12 21.46
N ARG A 414 -18.57 1.64 20.80
CA ARG A 414 -19.41 2.49 19.94
C ARG A 414 -19.92 3.73 20.69
N ALA A 415 -20.45 3.56 21.89
CA ALA A 415 -20.96 4.67 22.68
C ALA A 415 -19.85 5.64 23.08
N LEU A 416 -18.67 5.13 23.40
CA LEU A 416 -17.50 5.93 23.75
C LEU A 416 -17.00 6.77 22.57
N TYR A 417 -16.92 6.19 21.35
CA TYR A 417 -16.54 6.92 20.15
C TYR A 417 -17.58 7.97 19.74
N LEU A 418 -18.89 7.67 19.90
CA LEU A 418 -19.95 8.66 19.70
C LEU A 418 -19.83 9.83 20.71
N ASP A 419 -19.55 9.55 21.99
CA ASP A 419 -19.35 10.59 23.00
C ASP A 419 -18.11 11.46 22.70
N LEU A 420 -17.04 10.85 22.19
CA LEU A 420 -15.82 11.55 21.80
C LEU A 420 -16.05 12.64 20.74
N VAL A 421 -17.04 12.46 19.87
CA VAL A 421 -17.31 13.36 18.73
C VAL A 421 -18.64 14.09 18.81
N ARG A 422 -19.39 13.96 19.91
CA ARG A 422 -20.75 14.49 20.09
C ARG A 422 -20.91 15.98 19.82
N ASP A 423 -19.83 16.75 20.03
CA ASP A 423 -19.85 18.20 19.79
C ASP A 423 -19.86 18.57 18.30
N GLN A 424 -19.48 17.63 17.44
CA GLN A 424 -19.37 17.80 15.99
C GLN A 424 -20.39 16.95 15.23
N TYR A 425 -20.66 15.73 15.70
CA TYR A 425 -21.52 14.75 15.06
C TYR A 425 -22.50 14.14 16.07
N SER A 426 -23.80 14.23 15.80
CA SER A 426 -24.80 13.45 16.50
C SER A 426 -24.79 12.00 16.00
N GLU A 427 -25.35 11.08 16.76
CA GLU A 427 -25.52 9.68 16.30
C GLU A 427 -26.30 9.63 14.97
N GLN A 428 -27.31 10.50 14.78
CA GLN A 428 -28.06 10.57 13.53
C GLN A 428 -27.16 11.05 12.37
N ALA A 429 -26.31 12.03 12.60
CA ALA A 429 -25.35 12.47 11.58
C ALA A 429 -24.37 11.35 11.17
N CYS A 430 -23.92 10.54 12.14
CA CYS A 430 -23.09 9.37 11.83
C CYS A 430 -23.86 8.32 11.01
N LYS A 431 -25.15 8.08 11.32
CA LYS A 431 -26.05 7.20 10.52
C LYS A 431 -26.22 7.71 9.10
N ASP A 432 -26.43 9.00 8.95
CA ASP A 432 -26.61 9.63 7.64
C ASP A 432 -25.34 9.54 6.79
N ILE A 433 -24.17 9.77 7.40
CA ILE A 433 -22.88 9.61 6.71
C ILE A 433 -22.64 8.15 6.31
N ALA A 434 -22.90 7.20 7.20
CA ALA A 434 -22.75 5.77 6.90
C ALA A 434 -23.67 5.34 5.74
N LEU A 435 -24.94 5.75 5.76
CA LEU A 435 -25.88 5.51 4.67
C LEU A 435 -25.44 6.15 3.35
N ALA A 436 -24.93 7.39 3.42
CA ALA A 436 -24.41 8.09 2.25
C ALA A 436 -23.20 7.36 1.63
N LEU A 437 -22.28 6.83 2.45
CA LEU A 437 -21.14 6.03 1.99
C LEU A 437 -21.60 4.75 1.30
N ASP A 438 -22.53 4.02 1.90
CA ASP A 438 -23.09 2.80 1.34
C ASP A 438 -23.79 3.05 -0.01
N TYR A 439 -24.52 4.13 -0.09
CA TYR A 439 -25.21 4.54 -1.32
C TYR A 439 -24.24 4.97 -2.41
N GLU A 440 -23.24 5.78 -2.06
CA GLU A 440 -22.22 6.23 -2.99
C GLU A 440 -21.39 5.06 -3.52
N GLN A 441 -20.96 4.14 -2.63
CA GLN A 441 -20.17 2.97 -3.02
C GLN A 441 -20.92 2.05 -4.00
N PHE A 442 -22.25 1.92 -3.83
CA PHE A 442 -23.07 1.17 -4.78
C PHE A 442 -22.99 1.77 -6.19
N TRP A 443 -23.01 3.10 -6.32
CA TRP A 443 -22.92 3.78 -7.63
C TRP A 443 -21.52 3.87 -8.18
N LEU A 444 -20.50 3.90 -7.32
CA LEU A 444 -19.09 3.78 -7.72
C LEU A 444 -18.74 2.42 -8.32
N ARG A 445 -19.61 1.43 -8.19
CA ARG A 445 -19.39 0.07 -8.71
C ARG A 445 -18.05 -0.50 -8.25
N PHE A 446 -17.74 -0.32 -6.97
CA PHE A 446 -16.50 -0.77 -6.33
C PHE A 446 -15.23 -0.12 -6.89
N ASN A 447 -15.33 1.09 -7.44
CA ASN A 447 -14.19 1.98 -7.63
C ASN A 447 -13.88 2.68 -6.30
N ASP A 448 -12.65 3.16 -6.17
CA ASP A 448 -12.18 3.74 -4.90
C ASP A 448 -12.89 5.04 -4.50
N GLY A 449 -13.38 5.82 -5.48
CA GLY A 449 -14.09 7.07 -5.24
C GLY A 449 -13.34 8.04 -4.34
N ARG A 450 -12.01 8.02 -4.38
CA ARG A 450 -11.09 8.61 -3.39
C ARG A 450 -11.50 10.00 -2.95
N GLU A 451 -11.80 10.89 -3.89
CA GLU A 451 -12.05 12.29 -3.56
C GLU A 451 -13.50 12.55 -3.07
N ILE A 452 -14.50 11.87 -3.65
CA ILE A 452 -15.89 12.03 -3.20
C ILE A 452 -16.12 11.40 -1.83
N VAL A 453 -15.49 10.27 -1.53
CA VAL A 453 -15.52 9.63 -0.21
C VAL A 453 -14.95 10.57 0.86
N LYS A 454 -13.85 11.29 0.57
CA LYS A 454 -13.31 12.30 1.48
C LYS A 454 -14.27 13.45 1.75
N ASP A 455 -15.05 13.88 0.74
CA ASP A 455 -16.09 14.90 0.92
C ASP A 455 -17.25 14.37 1.79
N VAL A 456 -17.70 13.14 1.57
CA VAL A 456 -18.73 12.48 2.38
C VAL A 456 -18.26 12.31 3.83
N LEU A 457 -16.98 12.02 4.06
CA LEU A 457 -16.38 11.89 5.40
C LEU A 457 -15.93 13.24 6.01
N ASN A 458 -16.15 14.37 5.33
CA ASN A 458 -15.73 15.72 5.79
C ASN A 458 -14.22 15.87 6.04
N LEU A 459 -13.39 15.19 5.25
CA LEU A 459 -11.92 15.25 5.39
C LEU A 459 -11.28 16.41 4.59
N VAL A 460 -12.04 17.02 3.67
CA VAL A 460 -11.55 18.14 2.84
C VAL A 460 -11.73 19.51 3.53
N GLY A 461 -12.48 19.56 4.65
CA GLY A 461 -12.71 20.79 5.41
C GLY A 461 -13.77 21.74 4.82
N ASN A 462 -14.51 21.32 3.78
CA ASN A 462 -15.64 22.08 3.25
C ASN A 462 -16.96 21.59 3.82
N LYS A 463 -17.30 22.08 5.03
CA LYS A 463 -18.49 21.65 5.77
C LYS A 463 -19.81 21.87 5.00
N GLU A 464 -19.92 22.95 4.23
CA GLU A 464 -21.15 23.24 3.46
C GLU A 464 -21.35 22.19 2.34
N ARG A 465 -20.28 21.88 1.59
CA ARG A 465 -20.32 20.86 0.54
C ARG A 465 -20.60 19.48 1.11
N HIS A 466 -19.91 19.10 2.20
CA HIS A 466 -20.17 17.88 2.94
C HIS A 466 -21.64 17.72 3.31
N THR A 467 -22.23 18.73 4.01
CA THR A 467 -23.61 18.67 4.46
C THR A 467 -24.60 18.54 3.30
N LYS A 468 -24.42 19.33 2.23
CA LYS A 468 -25.28 19.24 1.03
C LYS A 468 -25.20 17.89 0.35
N LEU A 469 -23.97 17.35 0.23
CA LEU A 469 -23.73 16.06 -0.42
C LEU A 469 -24.35 14.91 0.39
N VAL A 470 -24.09 14.85 1.70
CA VAL A 470 -24.66 13.81 2.58
C VAL A 470 -26.19 13.86 2.54
N ASN A 471 -26.82 15.03 2.67
CA ASN A 471 -28.28 15.15 2.62
C ASN A 471 -28.86 14.64 1.30
N LEU A 472 -28.25 14.98 0.17
CA LEU A 472 -28.71 14.55 -1.15
C LEU A 472 -28.58 13.01 -1.32
N LEU A 473 -27.46 12.44 -0.88
CA LEU A 473 -27.23 10.99 -0.95
C LEU A 473 -28.18 10.23 -0.04
N VAL A 474 -28.42 10.71 1.17
CA VAL A 474 -29.38 10.13 2.14
C VAL A 474 -30.82 10.18 1.63
N GLU A 475 -31.24 11.31 1.03
CA GLU A 475 -32.56 11.44 0.40
C GLU A 475 -32.74 10.39 -0.72
N GLY A 476 -31.75 10.28 -1.61
CA GLY A 476 -31.75 9.29 -2.68
C GLY A 476 -31.78 7.84 -2.17
N ALA A 477 -30.94 7.54 -1.17
CA ALA A 477 -30.88 6.23 -0.53
C ALA A 477 -32.21 5.84 0.11
N ASN A 478 -32.80 6.72 0.93
CA ASN A 478 -34.06 6.46 1.61
C ASN A 478 -35.21 6.25 0.61
N THR A 479 -35.28 7.03 -0.47
CA THR A 479 -36.28 6.85 -1.51
C THR A 479 -36.19 5.45 -2.11
N MET A 480 -35.00 5.00 -2.48
CA MET A 480 -34.79 3.68 -3.07
C MET A 480 -35.04 2.54 -2.05
N ILE A 481 -34.70 2.74 -0.76
CA ILE A 481 -34.99 1.76 0.29
C ILE A 481 -36.52 1.61 0.44
N GLU A 482 -37.30 2.71 0.46
CA GLU A 482 -38.75 2.63 0.60
C GLU A 482 -39.41 1.96 -0.61
N ASP A 483 -38.93 2.26 -1.83
CA ASP A 483 -39.41 1.60 -3.05
C ASP A 483 -39.12 0.09 -2.97
N GLN A 484 -37.91 -0.30 -2.56
CA GLN A 484 -37.52 -1.69 -2.39
C GLN A 484 -38.36 -2.42 -1.33
N MET A 485 -38.60 -1.77 -0.19
CA MET A 485 -39.42 -2.33 0.87
C MET A 485 -40.89 -2.49 0.48
N SER A 486 -41.42 -1.53 -0.28
CA SER A 486 -42.78 -1.60 -0.82
C SER A 486 -42.96 -2.80 -1.73
N ALA A 487 -41.93 -3.19 -2.47
CA ALA A 487 -41.90 -4.37 -3.30
C ALA A 487 -41.77 -5.68 -2.48
N CYS A 488 -40.84 -5.70 -1.51
CA CYS A 488 -40.46 -6.93 -0.78
C CYS A 488 -41.43 -7.32 0.33
N MET A 489 -41.86 -6.39 1.18
CA MET A 489 -42.58 -6.67 2.42
C MET A 489 -43.90 -7.46 2.23
N PRO A 490 -44.73 -7.22 1.19
CA PRO A 490 -45.95 -7.98 0.94
C PRO A 490 -45.71 -9.47 0.64
N HIS A 491 -44.49 -9.84 0.27
CA HIS A 491 -44.14 -11.21 -0.15
C HIS A 491 -43.31 -11.97 0.89
N VAL A 492 -43.14 -11.41 2.08
CA VAL A 492 -42.45 -12.08 3.18
C VAL A 492 -43.32 -13.23 3.70
N VAL A 493 -42.75 -14.43 3.73
CA VAL A 493 -43.42 -15.64 4.27
C VAL A 493 -42.91 -15.87 5.69
N SER A 494 -43.85 -16.09 6.64
CA SER A 494 -43.52 -16.32 8.06
C SER A 494 -43.76 -17.75 8.49
N ARG A 495 -42.89 -18.26 9.37
CA ARG A 495 -43.06 -19.56 10.06
C ARG A 495 -42.63 -19.40 11.53
N THR A 496 -43.25 -20.11 12.44
CA THR A 496 -42.73 -20.27 13.81
C THR A 496 -41.98 -21.60 13.87
N LEU A 497 -40.72 -21.55 14.30
CA LEU A 497 -39.88 -22.74 14.41
C LEU A 497 -40.16 -23.52 15.73
N PRO A 498 -39.79 -24.81 15.82
CA PRO A 498 -39.97 -25.62 17.04
C PRO A 498 -39.30 -25.05 18.28
N ASN A 499 -38.18 -24.31 18.13
CA ASN A 499 -37.48 -23.63 19.22
C ASN A 499 -38.12 -22.28 19.64
N GLY A 500 -39.26 -21.90 19.03
CA GLY A 500 -39.98 -20.68 19.34
C GLY A 500 -39.53 -19.44 18.54
N ALA A 501 -38.49 -19.54 17.71
CA ALA A 501 -38.04 -18.45 16.86
C ALA A 501 -39.03 -18.17 15.71
N HIS A 502 -39.22 -16.88 15.40
CA HIS A 502 -40.01 -16.45 14.25
C HIS A 502 -39.08 -16.37 13.02
N LEU A 503 -39.24 -17.28 12.09
CA LEU A 503 -38.52 -17.30 10.82
C LEU A 503 -39.32 -16.56 9.75
N PHE A 504 -38.63 -15.65 9.04
CA PHE A 504 -39.14 -14.93 7.89
C PHE A 504 -38.27 -15.21 6.65
N LEU A 505 -38.93 -15.49 5.54
CA LEU A 505 -38.33 -15.85 4.27
C LEU A 505 -38.76 -14.86 3.20
N ILE A 506 -37.82 -14.39 2.40
CA ILE A 506 -38.08 -13.52 1.24
C ILE A 506 -37.20 -13.92 0.06
N ASP A 507 -37.81 -14.21 -1.07
CA ASP A 507 -37.09 -14.37 -2.35
C ASP A 507 -36.81 -12.98 -2.92
N VAL A 508 -35.60 -12.51 -2.70
CA VAL A 508 -35.16 -11.17 -3.17
C VAL A 508 -34.85 -11.15 -4.66
N GLU A 509 -34.67 -12.31 -5.29
CA GLU A 509 -34.48 -12.38 -6.74
C GLU A 509 -35.78 -12.12 -7.51
N ILE A 510 -36.93 -12.57 -6.94
CA ILE A 510 -38.24 -12.43 -7.56
C ILE A 510 -38.95 -11.14 -7.13
N HIS A 511 -38.84 -10.76 -5.85
CA HIS A 511 -39.67 -9.75 -5.23
C HIS A 511 -38.92 -8.44 -4.93
N ALA A 512 -37.63 -8.33 -5.26
CA ALA A 512 -36.88 -7.11 -5.14
C ALA A 512 -36.59 -6.46 -6.50
N HIS A 513 -36.47 -5.14 -6.55
CA HIS A 513 -35.99 -4.45 -7.74
C HIS A 513 -34.52 -4.80 -7.99
N LYS A 514 -34.19 -5.20 -9.24
CA LYS A 514 -32.84 -5.60 -9.64
C LYS A 514 -31.99 -4.39 -10.04
N PHE A 515 -30.67 -4.50 -9.83
CA PHE A 515 -29.67 -3.52 -10.24
C PHE A 515 -29.87 -2.12 -9.64
N THR A 516 -30.55 -2.03 -8.51
CA THR A 516 -30.80 -0.79 -7.77
C THR A 516 -30.33 -0.92 -6.32
N PHE A 517 -30.22 0.21 -5.64
CA PHE A 517 -29.95 0.24 -4.20
C PHE A 517 -31.25 -0.02 -3.41
N PRO A 518 -31.18 -0.70 -2.24
CA PRO A 518 -30.02 -1.44 -1.71
C PRO A 518 -29.82 -2.79 -2.42
N PRO A 519 -28.55 -3.28 -2.48
CA PRO A 519 -28.28 -4.62 -3.03
C PRO A 519 -28.89 -5.73 -2.15
N PRO A 520 -28.99 -6.98 -2.65
CA PRO A 520 -29.74 -8.08 -1.98
C PRO A 520 -29.39 -8.29 -0.50
N GLY A 521 -28.12 -8.21 -0.11
CA GLY A 521 -27.70 -8.36 1.28
C GLY A 521 -28.23 -7.24 2.19
N LYS A 522 -28.18 -5.98 1.73
CA LYS A 522 -28.76 -4.84 2.46
C LYS A 522 -30.28 -4.83 2.42
N THR A 523 -30.89 -5.21 1.30
CA THR A 523 -32.36 -5.43 1.21
C THR A 523 -32.83 -6.40 2.28
N SER A 524 -32.15 -7.57 2.42
CA SER A 524 -32.44 -8.55 3.47
C SER A 524 -32.29 -7.97 4.88
N GLY A 525 -31.32 -7.06 5.07
CA GLY A 525 -31.12 -6.32 6.31
C GLY A 525 -32.26 -5.38 6.64
N GLU A 526 -32.71 -4.58 5.69
CA GLU A 526 -33.84 -3.65 5.87
C GLU A 526 -35.16 -4.41 6.16
N VAL A 527 -35.39 -5.52 5.47
CA VAL A 527 -36.51 -6.43 5.78
C VAL A 527 -36.43 -6.93 7.21
N HIS A 528 -35.26 -7.43 7.63
CA HIS A 528 -35.04 -7.92 9.00
C HIS A 528 -35.30 -6.85 10.05
N ASP A 529 -34.80 -5.63 9.87
CA ASP A 529 -34.99 -4.55 10.83
C ASP A 529 -36.45 -4.15 10.99
N ARG A 530 -37.22 -4.10 9.89
CA ARG A 530 -38.66 -3.85 9.93
C ARG A 530 -39.43 -4.96 10.65
N LEU A 531 -39.05 -6.22 10.39
CA LEU A 531 -39.66 -7.36 11.05
C LEU A 531 -39.30 -7.42 12.54
N CYS A 532 -38.10 -7.07 12.90
CA CYS A 532 -37.69 -6.93 14.30
C CYS A 532 -38.50 -5.87 15.06
N LYS A 533 -38.77 -4.72 14.44
CA LYS A 533 -39.64 -3.66 15.02
C LYS A 533 -41.07 -4.12 15.17
N GLN A 534 -41.62 -4.93 14.22
CA GLN A 534 -42.97 -5.48 14.28
C GLN A 534 -43.08 -6.61 15.31
N ASN A 535 -41.97 -7.23 15.71
CA ASN A 535 -41.91 -8.38 16.63
C ASN A 535 -41.00 -8.07 17.82
N GLU A 536 -41.23 -6.95 18.49
CA GLU A 536 -40.46 -6.59 19.69
C GLU A 536 -40.47 -7.68 20.75
N GLY A 537 -39.31 -7.93 21.37
CA GLY A 537 -39.16 -8.94 22.44
C GLY A 537 -39.23 -10.40 21.98
N LYS A 538 -39.39 -10.68 20.67
CA LYS A 538 -39.39 -12.04 20.14
C LYS A 538 -38.10 -12.35 19.40
N PRO A 539 -37.64 -13.62 19.43
CA PRO A 539 -36.50 -14.04 18.61
C PRO A 539 -36.90 -14.09 17.13
N VAL A 540 -36.15 -13.38 16.29
CA VAL A 540 -36.43 -13.21 14.86
C VAL A 540 -35.25 -13.70 14.05
N VAL A 541 -35.49 -14.52 13.05
CA VAL A 541 -34.53 -14.90 12.00
C VAL A 541 -35.13 -14.53 10.65
N THR A 542 -34.32 -13.90 9.81
CA THR A 542 -34.71 -13.56 8.43
C THR A 542 -33.73 -14.20 7.46
N ILE A 543 -34.24 -14.85 6.43
CA ILE A 543 -33.46 -15.36 5.29
C ILE A 543 -33.96 -14.66 4.03
N GLY A 544 -33.17 -13.77 3.49
CA GLY A 544 -33.34 -13.28 2.12
C GLY A 544 -32.53 -14.15 1.17
N PHE A 545 -33.16 -14.72 0.17
CA PHE A 545 -32.48 -15.67 -0.71
C PHE A 545 -32.73 -15.37 -2.19
N GLY A 546 -31.85 -15.86 -3.02
CA GLY A 546 -31.93 -15.86 -4.47
C GLY A 546 -31.74 -17.25 -5.05
N PRO A 547 -31.41 -17.39 -6.34
CA PRO A 547 -31.26 -18.71 -6.97
C PRO A 547 -30.08 -19.50 -6.40
N ASP A 548 -28.99 -18.85 -6.04
CA ASP A 548 -27.71 -19.45 -5.68
C ASP A 548 -27.09 -18.89 -4.40
N PHE A 549 -27.86 -18.09 -3.64
CA PHE A 549 -27.39 -17.49 -2.38
C PHE A 549 -28.51 -17.34 -1.35
N GLY A 550 -28.11 -17.22 -0.07
CA GLY A 550 -28.99 -16.83 1.04
C GLY A 550 -28.23 -15.87 1.97
N VAL A 551 -28.94 -14.85 2.48
CA VAL A 551 -28.44 -13.91 3.49
C VAL A 551 -29.25 -14.12 4.76
N LEU A 552 -28.55 -14.44 5.85
CA LEU A 552 -29.14 -14.74 7.15
C LEU A 552 -28.91 -13.57 8.10
N ARG A 553 -29.95 -13.25 8.86
CA ARG A 553 -29.86 -12.30 9.99
C ARG A 553 -30.67 -12.81 11.15
N SER A 554 -30.15 -12.65 12.36
CA SER A 554 -30.76 -13.17 13.57
C SER A 554 -30.71 -12.15 14.70
N ARG A 555 -31.82 -12.07 15.43
CA ARG A 555 -31.90 -11.39 16.72
C ARG A 555 -32.53 -12.33 17.75
N GLY A 556 -31.85 -12.58 18.88
CA GLY A 556 -32.34 -13.42 19.96
C GLY A 556 -32.28 -14.92 19.70
N VAL A 557 -31.55 -15.38 18.68
CA VAL A 557 -31.21 -16.78 18.44
C VAL A 557 -29.71 -16.95 18.39
N HIS A 558 -29.15 -17.83 19.21
CA HIS A 558 -27.71 -18.11 19.24
C HIS A 558 -27.32 -18.97 18.04
N MET A 559 -26.83 -18.31 17.01
CA MET A 559 -26.34 -18.98 15.80
C MET A 559 -24.82 -18.92 15.74
N ASN A 560 -24.27 -19.80 14.95
CA ASN A 560 -22.88 -19.71 14.47
C ASN A 560 -22.91 -20.01 12.98
N ILE A 561 -23.13 -18.95 12.17
CA ILE A 561 -23.32 -19.09 10.73
C ILE A 561 -22.10 -19.72 10.05
N PRO A 562 -20.83 -19.30 10.30
CA PRO A 562 -19.67 -19.96 9.72
C PRO A 562 -19.62 -21.47 10.00
N ARG A 563 -19.93 -21.88 11.24
CA ARG A 563 -20.01 -23.31 11.58
C ARG A 563 -21.15 -24.02 10.85
N MET A 564 -22.34 -23.40 10.79
CA MET A 564 -23.49 -23.96 10.08
C MET A 564 -23.18 -24.19 8.60
N VAL A 565 -22.50 -23.26 7.95
CA VAL A 565 -22.08 -23.37 6.55
C VAL A 565 -21.14 -24.56 6.35
N ARG A 566 -20.11 -24.69 7.20
CA ARG A 566 -19.18 -25.85 7.15
C ARG A 566 -19.90 -27.19 7.36
N GLU A 567 -20.82 -27.26 8.30
CA GLU A 567 -21.59 -28.46 8.54
C GLU A 567 -22.49 -28.82 7.34
N LEU A 568 -23.18 -27.83 6.76
CA LEU A 568 -24.01 -28.00 5.57
C LEU A 568 -23.21 -28.41 4.34
N HIS A 569 -22.00 -27.89 4.17
CA HIS A 569 -21.09 -28.31 3.11
C HIS A 569 -20.86 -29.84 3.13
N ASN A 570 -20.70 -30.42 4.33
CA ASN A 570 -20.47 -31.84 4.51
C ASN A 570 -21.78 -32.67 4.45
N GLU A 571 -22.90 -32.11 4.93
CA GLU A 571 -24.18 -32.80 5.04
C GLU A 571 -25.00 -32.81 3.75
N VAL A 572 -24.77 -31.87 2.83
CA VAL A 572 -25.50 -31.72 1.57
C VAL A 572 -24.57 -31.95 0.38
N PRO A 573 -24.26 -33.18 0.01
CA PRO A 573 -23.38 -33.46 -1.13
C PRO A 573 -23.95 -32.87 -2.42
N GLY A 574 -23.07 -32.22 -3.21
CA GLY A 574 -23.46 -31.56 -4.47
C GLY A 574 -24.11 -30.18 -4.29
N GLY A 575 -24.28 -29.71 -3.06
CA GLY A 575 -24.82 -28.38 -2.76
C GLY A 575 -23.91 -27.23 -3.17
N GLY A 576 -22.60 -27.47 -3.34
CA GLY A 576 -21.62 -26.43 -3.66
C GLY A 576 -21.61 -25.32 -2.59
N ILE A 577 -21.83 -25.72 -1.32
CA ILE A 577 -22.06 -24.79 -0.23
C ILE A 577 -20.76 -24.13 0.20
N SER A 578 -20.77 -22.80 0.25
CA SER A 578 -19.70 -21.94 0.79
C SER A 578 -20.33 -20.68 1.39
N GLY A 579 -19.57 -19.91 2.12
CA GLY A 579 -20.03 -18.66 2.70
C GLY A 579 -19.54 -18.48 4.12
N GLY A 580 -19.90 -17.37 4.76
CA GLY A 580 -19.44 -17.00 6.09
C GLY A 580 -20.06 -15.71 6.57
N GLY A 581 -19.32 -14.97 7.41
CA GLY A 581 -19.75 -13.73 8.03
C GLY A 581 -19.61 -13.77 9.54
N HIS A 582 -20.42 -12.95 10.23
CA HIS A 582 -20.51 -12.95 11.69
C HIS A 582 -21.35 -14.11 12.22
N LEU A 583 -21.34 -14.30 13.52
CA LEU A 583 -22.09 -15.42 14.16
C LEU A 583 -23.59 -15.36 13.88
N VAL A 584 -24.16 -14.14 13.82
CA VAL A 584 -25.62 -13.89 13.71
C VAL A 584 -26.03 -13.21 12.39
N VAL A 585 -25.06 -12.79 11.57
CA VAL A 585 -25.25 -12.18 10.26
C VAL A 585 -24.27 -12.80 9.30
N GLY A 586 -24.74 -13.35 8.18
CA GLY A 586 -23.86 -13.96 7.20
C GLY A 586 -24.56 -14.33 5.90
N SER A 587 -23.77 -14.85 4.98
CA SER A 587 -24.25 -15.31 3.68
C SER A 587 -23.84 -16.75 3.43
N ILE A 588 -24.65 -17.43 2.63
CA ILE A 588 -24.40 -18.78 2.13
C ILE A 588 -24.57 -18.77 0.62
N LYS A 589 -23.64 -19.35 -0.11
CA LYS A 589 -23.72 -19.62 -1.55
C LYS A 589 -24.01 -21.10 -1.75
N PHE A 590 -24.73 -21.43 -2.81
CA PHE A 590 -25.05 -22.81 -3.15
C PHE A 590 -25.38 -22.95 -4.64
N VAL A 591 -25.42 -24.16 -5.14
CA VAL A 591 -25.83 -24.43 -6.52
C VAL A 591 -27.35 -24.22 -6.66
N GLU A 592 -27.78 -23.47 -7.68
CA GLU A 592 -29.21 -23.13 -7.92
C GLU A 592 -30.16 -24.33 -7.83
N GLY A 593 -29.82 -25.45 -8.47
CA GLY A 593 -30.62 -26.68 -8.43
C GLY A 593 -30.71 -27.35 -7.05
N MET A 594 -29.91 -26.92 -6.07
CA MET A 594 -29.91 -27.43 -4.70
C MET A 594 -30.53 -26.44 -3.70
N ARG A 595 -31.05 -25.31 -4.16
CA ARG A 595 -31.55 -24.22 -3.33
C ARG A 595 -32.52 -24.71 -2.24
N ASP A 596 -33.57 -25.42 -2.64
CA ASP A 596 -34.64 -25.82 -1.71
C ASP A 596 -34.11 -26.83 -0.67
N VAL A 597 -33.23 -27.74 -1.08
CA VAL A 597 -32.58 -28.71 -0.17
C VAL A 597 -31.68 -28.00 0.83
N VAL A 598 -30.87 -27.02 0.37
CA VAL A 598 -29.97 -26.26 1.25
C VAL A 598 -30.75 -25.38 2.21
N LEU A 599 -31.80 -24.69 1.73
CA LEU A 599 -32.64 -23.84 2.59
C LEU A 599 -33.35 -24.66 3.66
N GLU A 600 -33.92 -25.84 3.32
CA GLU A 600 -34.56 -26.73 4.32
C GLU A 600 -33.54 -27.25 5.35
N ALA A 601 -32.36 -27.68 4.93
CA ALA A 601 -31.30 -28.12 5.83
C ALA A 601 -30.84 -26.97 6.77
N LEU A 602 -30.70 -25.76 6.23
CA LEU A 602 -30.37 -24.56 6.99
C LEU A 602 -31.46 -24.23 8.03
N ILE A 603 -32.74 -24.25 7.63
CA ILE A 603 -33.88 -24.01 8.52
C ILE A 603 -33.93 -25.05 9.64
N LYS A 604 -33.63 -26.32 9.35
CA LYS A 604 -33.49 -27.35 10.36
C LYS A 604 -32.45 -27.00 11.41
N LYS A 605 -31.24 -26.61 11.00
CA LYS A 605 -30.17 -26.17 11.92
C LYS A 605 -30.57 -24.96 12.77
N ILE A 606 -31.25 -23.99 12.17
CA ILE A 606 -31.79 -22.83 12.90
C ILE A 606 -32.82 -23.27 13.95
N SER A 607 -33.65 -24.28 13.64
CA SER A 607 -34.66 -24.80 14.58
C SER A 607 -34.07 -25.56 15.78
N GLU A 608 -32.83 -26.04 15.65
CA GLU A 608 -32.05 -26.71 16.69
C GLU A 608 -31.22 -25.72 17.55
N ALA A 609 -31.10 -24.49 17.11
CA ALA A 609 -30.33 -23.45 17.82
C ALA A 609 -31.07 -22.97 19.09
N SER A 610 -30.32 -22.61 20.12
CA SER A 610 -30.86 -22.06 21.36
C SER A 610 -31.36 -20.62 21.16
N VAL A 611 -32.44 -20.30 21.87
CA VAL A 611 -33.13 -19.01 21.81
C VAL A 611 -32.92 -18.29 23.14
N GLN A 612 -32.61 -16.98 23.09
CA GLN A 612 -32.63 -16.14 24.29
C GLN A 612 -34.06 -16.05 24.81
N GLN A 613 -34.25 -16.44 26.07
CA GLN A 613 -35.54 -16.30 26.78
C GLN A 613 -35.79 -14.89 27.23
#